data_54e50299010c8d472afb1f24f19dd3bd
#
_entry.id   54e50299010c8d472afb1f24f19dd3bd
#
_cell.length_a   1.000
_cell.length_b   1.000
_cell.length_c   1.000
_cell.angle_alpha   90.00
_cell.angle_beta   90.00
_cell.angle_gamma   90.00
#
_symmetry.space_group_name_H-M   'P 1'
#
loop_
_entity.id
_entity.type
_entity.pdbx_description
1 polymer ?
#
loop_
_entity_poly.entity_id
_entity_poly.type
_entity_poly.pdbx_seq_one_letter_code
_entity_poly.pdbx_strand_id
1 'polypeptide(L)'
;MSEIKNVAMITVCGRPNVGKSSLTNALVGEKVAIVSNKAQTTRNRIYGVVNREDTQYILLDTPGLHKPKSALGDYMVKVVTSSLSDVDCALLLVEPIPHVGGPEQALIDRIREEKIPCILCINKIDTVEPAELLPVIAAYNEAWDGFDAIIPISAHTGSGLDDLMKELRKYAQEGPQLFPDGMTTDQPERQVMGEILREKLLLCLDKEIPHGTAVEITKFSERDSGVIDVDATIYCEKASHKGIIIGKQGAMLKKISSLARQDMEKFMGTKVYLETWVKVKENWRDNVNYVRSFGYRDE
;
A
#
# COMPACT_ATOMS: atom_id res chain seq x y z
N MET A 1 -10.90 19.49 17.77
CA MET A 1 -10.80 17.99 17.73
C MET A 1 -10.78 17.56 19.20
N SER A 2 -11.36 16.42 19.54
CA SER A 2 -11.24 15.85 20.88
C SER A 2 -9.78 15.42 21.13
N GLU A 3 -9.33 15.56 22.36
CA GLU A 3 -8.01 15.10 22.78
C GLU A 3 -7.90 13.59 22.55
N ILE A 4 -6.85 13.14 21.90
CA ILE A 4 -6.59 11.71 21.68
C ILE A 4 -6.18 11.08 23.02
N LYS A 5 -6.90 10.02 23.42
CA LYS A 5 -6.70 9.28 24.66
C LYS A 5 -6.38 7.81 24.42
N ASN A 6 -6.66 7.34 23.21
CA ASN A 6 -6.50 5.94 22.85
C ASN A 6 -5.77 5.80 21.53
N VAL A 7 -5.03 4.72 21.38
CA VAL A 7 -4.26 4.40 20.18
C VAL A 7 -4.50 2.93 19.83
N ALA A 8 -4.56 2.63 18.52
CA ALA A 8 -4.59 1.26 18.03
C ALA A 8 -3.62 1.11 16.85
N MET A 9 -2.70 0.15 16.96
CA MET A 9 -1.77 -0.25 15.90
C MET A 9 -2.37 -1.44 15.14
N ILE A 10 -2.62 -1.28 13.85
CA ILE A 10 -3.38 -2.24 13.05
C ILE A 10 -2.59 -2.60 11.79
N THR A 11 -2.23 -3.86 11.62
CA THR A 11 -1.62 -4.31 10.38
C THR A 11 -2.67 -4.70 9.35
N VAL A 12 -2.49 -4.22 8.11
CA VAL A 12 -3.36 -4.56 6.97
C VAL A 12 -2.62 -5.56 6.09
N CYS A 13 -3.00 -6.82 6.13
CA CYS A 13 -2.35 -7.92 5.44
C CYS A 13 -3.29 -8.66 4.48
N GLY A 14 -2.74 -9.46 3.58
CA GLY A 14 -3.48 -10.20 2.55
C GLY A 14 -2.64 -10.39 1.29
N ARG A 15 -3.12 -11.21 0.36
CA ARG A 15 -2.44 -11.42 -0.93
C ARG A 15 -2.38 -10.12 -1.77
N PRO A 16 -1.59 -10.07 -2.85
CA PRO A 16 -1.63 -8.95 -3.79
C PRO A 16 -3.03 -8.71 -4.35
N ASN A 17 -3.37 -7.45 -4.59
CA ASN A 17 -4.59 -6.98 -5.26
C ASN A 17 -5.92 -7.19 -4.51
N VAL A 18 -5.91 -7.64 -3.27
CA VAL A 18 -7.14 -7.74 -2.45
C VAL A 18 -7.69 -6.38 -1.99
N GLY A 19 -6.93 -5.29 -2.18
CA GLY A 19 -7.39 -3.92 -1.89
C GLY A 19 -6.85 -3.31 -0.59
N LYS A 20 -5.71 -3.78 -0.05
CA LYS A 20 -5.09 -3.25 1.18
C LYS A 20 -4.88 -1.73 1.14
N SER A 21 -4.11 -1.25 0.15
CA SER A 21 -3.85 0.18 -0.03
C SER A 21 -5.10 0.99 -0.34
N SER A 22 -6.10 0.39 -1.02
CA SER A 22 -7.41 1.03 -1.24
C SER A 22 -8.16 1.20 0.07
N LEU A 23 -8.14 0.19 0.95
CA LEU A 23 -8.75 0.27 2.27
C LEU A 23 -8.04 1.32 3.14
N THR A 24 -6.71 1.32 3.17
CA THR A 24 -5.93 2.31 3.91
C THR A 24 -6.29 3.74 3.45
N ASN A 25 -6.28 4.01 2.14
CA ASN A 25 -6.67 5.31 1.60
C ASN A 25 -8.12 5.68 1.94
N ALA A 26 -9.06 4.72 1.86
CA ALA A 26 -10.47 4.97 2.18
C ALA A 26 -10.70 5.31 3.65
N LEU A 27 -9.99 4.66 4.57
CA LEU A 27 -10.07 4.93 6.01
C LEU A 27 -9.38 6.23 6.41
N VAL A 28 -8.23 6.54 5.80
CA VAL A 28 -7.50 7.81 6.01
C VAL A 28 -8.25 9.01 5.41
N GLY A 29 -9.00 8.79 4.32
CA GLY A 29 -9.70 9.83 3.58
C GLY A 29 -8.82 10.56 2.54
N GLU A 30 -7.56 10.15 2.40
CA GLU A 30 -6.58 10.70 1.45
C GLU A 30 -5.76 9.61 0.80
N LYS A 31 -5.06 9.99 -0.28
CA LYS A 31 -4.16 9.08 -1.00
C LYS A 31 -2.78 9.04 -0.33
N VAL A 32 -2.60 8.16 0.65
CA VAL A 32 -1.31 7.89 1.32
C VAL A 32 -0.55 6.72 0.70
N ALA A 33 -1.24 5.82 0.02
CA ALA A 33 -0.68 4.66 -0.66
C ALA A 33 -1.10 4.62 -2.12
N ILE A 34 -0.22 4.15 -3.00
CA ILE A 34 -0.53 3.97 -4.42
C ILE A 34 -1.39 2.72 -4.64
N VAL A 35 -2.24 2.78 -5.66
CA VAL A 35 -3.19 1.71 -5.98
C VAL A 35 -3.03 1.26 -7.42
N SER A 36 -2.89 -0.02 -7.65
CA SER A 36 -2.98 -0.61 -8.99
C SER A 36 -3.49 -2.06 -8.91
N ASN A 37 -3.93 -2.58 -10.05
CA ASN A 37 -4.33 -3.98 -10.19
C ASN A 37 -3.13 -4.93 -10.42
N LYS A 38 -1.90 -4.44 -10.31
CA LYS A 38 -0.68 -5.23 -10.52
C LYS A 38 -0.08 -5.67 -9.18
N ALA A 39 0.51 -6.86 -9.16
CA ALA A 39 1.24 -7.33 -7.99
C ALA A 39 2.43 -6.39 -7.65
N GLN A 40 2.90 -6.42 -6.41
CA GLN A 40 4.00 -5.58 -5.92
C GLN A 40 3.75 -4.06 -6.07
N THR A 41 2.49 -3.64 -5.95
CA THR A 41 2.11 -2.22 -5.90
C THR A 41 2.71 -1.57 -4.67
N THR A 42 2.42 -2.05 -3.48
CA THR A 42 3.09 -1.65 -2.24
C THR A 42 4.38 -2.45 -2.07
N ARG A 43 5.50 -1.80 -1.81
CA ARG A 43 6.81 -2.43 -1.61
C ARG A 43 7.39 -2.17 -0.22
N ASN A 44 7.08 -1.03 0.37
CA ASN A 44 7.45 -0.66 1.74
C ASN A 44 6.23 -0.75 2.65
N ARG A 45 6.45 -0.80 3.95
CA ARG A 45 5.42 -0.53 4.95
C ARG A 45 5.04 0.95 4.86
N ILE A 46 3.75 1.25 4.89
CA ILE A 46 3.21 2.60 4.86
C ILE A 46 2.32 2.76 6.08
N TYR A 47 2.55 3.79 6.87
CA TYR A 47 1.66 4.18 7.94
C TYR A 47 0.56 5.09 7.41
N GLY A 48 -0.70 4.70 7.63
CA GLY A 48 -1.87 5.55 7.45
C GLY A 48 -2.43 5.92 8.82
N VAL A 49 -2.60 7.20 9.08
CA VAL A 49 -3.07 7.71 10.38
C VAL A 49 -4.52 8.19 10.26
N VAL A 50 -5.39 7.68 11.13
CA VAL A 50 -6.81 8.05 11.19
C VAL A 50 -7.13 8.51 12.61
N ASN A 51 -7.52 9.77 12.78
CA ASN A 51 -8.01 10.29 14.05
C ASN A 51 -9.55 10.30 14.01
N ARG A 52 -10.18 9.50 14.88
CA ARG A 52 -11.65 9.46 14.99
C ARG A 52 -12.05 9.52 16.46
N GLU A 53 -12.89 10.50 16.80
CA GLU A 53 -13.28 10.76 18.20
C GLU A 53 -12.07 11.03 19.10
N ASP A 54 -11.81 10.20 20.09
CA ASP A 54 -10.70 10.26 21.04
C ASP A 54 -9.61 9.22 20.74
N THR A 55 -9.63 8.61 19.56
CA THR A 55 -8.75 7.51 19.17
C THR A 55 -7.97 7.81 17.91
N GLN A 56 -6.66 7.52 17.97
CA GLN A 56 -5.78 7.48 16.82
C GLN A 56 -5.56 6.03 16.38
N TYR A 57 -5.96 5.72 15.15
CA TYR A 57 -5.70 4.42 14.50
C TYR A 57 -4.50 4.56 13.59
N ILE A 58 -3.53 3.66 13.72
CA ILE A 58 -2.33 3.61 12.91
C ILE A 58 -2.39 2.35 12.07
N LEU A 59 -2.67 2.51 10.79
CA LEU A 59 -2.80 1.43 9.83
C LEU A 59 -1.45 1.15 9.18
N LEU A 60 -0.95 -0.07 9.30
CA LEU A 60 0.28 -0.52 8.64
C LEU A 60 -0.11 -1.21 7.33
N ASP A 61 -0.12 -0.46 6.21
CA ASP A 61 -0.30 -1.05 4.88
C ASP A 61 0.98 -1.78 4.46
N THR A 62 0.83 -3.06 4.14
CA THR A 62 1.97 -3.95 3.86
C THR A 62 1.97 -4.44 2.41
N PRO A 63 3.15 -4.82 1.87
CA PRO A 63 3.21 -5.57 0.62
C PRO A 63 2.29 -6.79 0.66
N GLY A 64 1.76 -7.20 -0.49
CA GLY A 64 1.01 -8.46 -0.57
C GLY A 64 1.94 -9.67 -0.39
N LEU A 65 1.56 -10.61 0.47
CA LEU A 65 2.34 -11.83 0.66
C LEU A 65 2.39 -12.65 -0.63
N HIS A 66 3.59 -12.95 -1.09
CA HIS A 66 3.86 -13.73 -2.30
C HIS A 66 5.14 -14.54 -2.15
N LYS A 67 5.32 -15.53 -3.01
CA LYS A 67 6.57 -16.30 -3.03
C LYS A 67 7.70 -15.44 -3.63
N PRO A 68 8.79 -15.15 -2.88
CA PRO A 68 9.86 -14.28 -3.35
C PRO A 68 10.65 -14.93 -4.49
N LYS A 69 11.13 -14.12 -5.42
CA LYS A 69 11.94 -14.54 -6.57
C LYS A 69 13.14 -13.62 -6.81
N SER A 70 13.41 -12.67 -5.92
CA SER A 70 14.47 -11.66 -6.03
C SER A 70 14.79 -11.09 -4.66
N ALA A 71 15.92 -10.42 -4.49
CA ALA A 71 16.27 -9.72 -3.24
C ALA A 71 15.21 -8.67 -2.84
N LEU A 72 14.60 -7.99 -3.80
CA LEU A 72 13.45 -7.13 -3.54
C LEU A 72 12.25 -7.92 -3.02
N GLY A 73 11.99 -9.11 -3.57
CA GLY A 73 10.92 -9.99 -3.09
C GLY A 73 11.16 -10.48 -1.67
N ASP A 74 12.39 -10.86 -1.35
CA ASP A 74 12.78 -11.26 0.02
C ASP A 74 12.60 -10.11 1.02
N TYR A 75 12.98 -8.89 0.63
CA TYR A 75 12.73 -7.69 1.42
C TYR A 75 11.22 -7.50 1.69
N MET A 76 10.37 -7.58 0.66
CA MET A 76 8.92 -7.42 0.81
C MET A 76 8.31 -8.46 1.76
N VAL A 77 8.77 -9.72 1.71
CA VAL A 77 8.32 -10.77 2.65
C VAL A 77 8.72 -10.43 4.08
N LYS A 78 9.95 -9.95 4.31
CA LYS A 78 10.39 -9.48 5.63
C LYS A 78 9.51 -8.33 6.14
N VAL A 79 9.19 -7.36 5.30
CA VAL A 79 8.29 -6.25 5.67
C VAL A 79 6.94 -6.77 6.14
N VAL A 80 6.32 -7.73 5.44
CA VAL A 80 5.06 -8.34 5.87
C VAL A 80 5.20 -9.03 7.23
N THR A 81 6.24 -9.86 7.39
CA THR A 81 6.44 -10.61 8.64
C THR A 81 6.74 -9.71 9.83
N SER A 82 7.58 -8.69 9.66
CA SER A 82 7.88 -7.73 10.73
C SER A 82 6.67 -6.83 11.09
N SER A 83 5.77 -6.61 10.15
CA SER A 83 4.55 -5.80 10.40
C SER A 83 3.46 -6.54 11.18
N LEU A 84 3.68 -7.81 11.50
CA LEU A 84 2.81 -8.57 12.40
C LEU A 84 3.30 -8.52 13.86
N SER A 85 4.47 -7.95 14.13
CA SER A 85 4.96 -7.76 15.49
C SER A 85 4.45 -6.44 16.07
N ASP A 86 4.15 -6.44 17.37
CA ASP A 86 3.79 -5.24 18.13
C ASP A 86 2.56 -4.48 17.59
N VAL A 87 1.54 -5.22 17.13
CA VAL A 87 0.25 -4.67 16.70
C VAL A 87 -0.89 -5.17 17.59
N ASP A 88 -1.92 -4.32 17.75
CA ASP A 88 -3.09 -4.63 18.57
C ASP A 88 -4.09 -5.52 17.82
N CYS A 89 -4.12 -5.44 16.49
CA CYS A 89 -5.01 -6.23 15.64
C CYS A 89 -4.46 -6.39 14.22
N ALA A 90 -4.74 -7.53 13.60
CA ALA A 90 -4.52 -7.79 12.19
C ALA A 90 -5.84 -7.70 11.40
N LEU A 91 -5.85 -6.93 10.32
CA LEU A 91 -6.89 -6.97 9.29
C LEU A 91 -6.44 -7.89 8.17
N LEU A 92 -6.98 -9.09 8.11
CA LEU A 92 -6.75 -10.00 7.00
C LEU A 92 -7.76 -9.69 5.88
N LEU A 93 -7.29 -9.05 4.81
CA LEU A 93 -8.11 -8.74 3.65
C LEU A 93 -8.11 -9.89 2.64
N VAL A 94 -9.31 -10.27 2.21
CA VAL A 94 -9.54 -11.31 1.21
C VAL A 94 -10.56 -10.83 0.17
N GLU A 95 -10.55 -11.45 -1.01
CA GLU A 95 -11.59 -11.25 -2.01
C GLU A 95 -12.79 -12.18 -1.73
N PRO A 96 -14.00 -11.90 -2.28
CA PRO A 96 -15.19 -12.70 -2.06
C PRO A 96 -15.14 -14.00 -2.89
N ILE A 97 -14.13 -14.83 -2.66
CA ILE A 97 -13.90 -16.11 -3.32
C ILE A 97 -13.96 -17.22 -2.25
N PRO A 98 -14.83 -18.24 -2.38
CA PRO A 98 -15.02 -19.28 -1.39
C PRO A 98 -13.88 -20.31 -1.41
N HIS A 99 -12.65 -19.85 -1.29
CA HIS A 99 -11.45 -20.68 -1.28
C HIS A 99 -10.31 -19.97 -0.52
N VAL A 100 -9.71 -20.68 0.43
CA VAL A 100 -8.52 -20.22 1.15
C VAL A 100 -7.29 -20.70 0.38
N GLY A 101 -6.56 -19.77 -0.24
CA GLY A 101 -5.35 -20.09 -0.97
C GLY A 101 -4.12 -20.23 -0.06
N GLY A 102 -3.02 -20.72 -0.62
CA GLY A 102 -1.78 -20.90 0.16
C GLY A 102 -1.26 -19.61 0.81
N PRO A 103 -1.28 -18.44 0.15
CA PRO A 103 -0.87 -17.19 0.78
C PRO A 103 -1.77 -16.76 1.94
N GLU A 104 -3.09 -16.95 1.83
CA GLU A 104 -4.04 -16.68 2.91
C GLU A 104 -3.82 -17.62 4.09
N GLN A 105 -3.65 -18.92 3.82
CA GLN A 105 -3.36 -19.90 4.87
C GLN A 105 -2.07 -19.56 5.61
N ALA A 106 -1.01 -19.20 4.90
CA ALA A 106 0.26 -18.83 5.52
C ALA A 106 0.14 -17.59 6.44
N LEU A 107 -0.73 -16.62 6.08
CA LEU A 107 -1.02 -15.47 6.92
C LEU A 107 -1.84 -15.86 8.14
N ILE A 108 -2.87 -16.70 7.98
CA ILE A 108 -3.69 -17.23 9.09
C ILE A 108 -2.79 -17.97 10.09
N ASP A 109 -1.94 -18.88 9.60
CA ASP A 109 -1.04 -19.66 10.46
C ASP A 109 -0.09 -18.74 11.24
N ARG A 110 0.45 -17.72 10.60
CA ARG A 110 1.34 -16.75 11.25
C ARG A 110 0.62 -15.90 12.30
N ILE A 111 -0.57 -15.37 11.99
CA ILE A 111 -1.39 -14.57 12.91
C ILE A 111 -1.73 -15.43 14.14
N ARG A 112 -2.07 -16.70 13.94
CA ARG A 112 -2.38 -17.65 14.99
C ARG A 112 -1.16 -17.96 15.87
N GLU A 113 0.01 -18.18 15.26
CA GLU A 113 1.27 -18.42 15.99
C GLU A 113 1.66 -17.24 16.88
N GLU A 114 1.52 -16.02 16.37
CA GLU A 114 1.82 -14.77 17.10
C GLU A 114 0.69 -14.38 18.09
N LYS A 115 -0.45 -15.09 18.05
CA LYS A 115 -1.63 -14.83 18.89
C LYS A 115 -2.19 -13.43 18.76
N ILE A 116 -2.17 -12.88 17.55
CA ILE A 116 -2.65 -11.53 17.26
C ILE A 116 -4.17 -11.59 17.06
N PRO A 117 -4.97 -10.72 17.72
CA PRO A 117 -6.39 -10.55 17.40
C PRO A 117 -6.59 -10.30 15.91
N CYS A 118 -7.57 -10.95 15.28
CA CYS A 118 -7.72 -10.87 13.83
C CYS A 118 -9.16 -10.64 13.40
N ILE A 119 -9.35 -9.62 12.56
CA ILE A 119 -10.59 -9.39 11.83
C ILE A 119 -10.38 -9.83 10.38
N LEU A 120 -11.26 -10.72 9.90
CA LEU A 120 -11.34 -11.06 8.49
C LEU A 120 -12.18 -10.02 7.76
N CYS A 121 -11.59 -9.29 6.80
CA CYS A 121 -12.29 -8.36 5.94
C CYS A 121 -12.49 -8.96 4.54
N ILE A 122 -13.74 -9.30 4.18
CA ILE A 122 -14.07 -9.73 2.83
C ILE A 122 -14.32 -8.47 2.01
N ASN A 123 -13.32 -8.07 1.21
CA ASN A 123 -13.37 -6.84 0.42
C ASN A 123 -13.96 -7.08 -0.97
N LYS A 124 -14.31 -5.99 -1.66
CA LYS A 124 -14.89 -5.98 -3.01
C LYS A 124 -16.30 -6.60 -3.08
N ILE A 125 -17.09 -6.46 -2.01
CA ILE A 125 -18.47 -6.97 -2.00
C ILE A 125 -19.37 -6.31 -3.06
N ASP A 126 -18.95 -5.17 -3.59
CA ASP A 126 -19.59 -4.47 -4.72
C ASP A 126 -19.49 -5.25 -6.05
N THR A 127 -18.71 -6.32 -6.10
CA THR A 127 -18.49 -7.14 -7.32
C THR A 127 -19.27 -8.47 -7.31
N VAL A 128 -19.99 -8.78 -6.22
CA VAL A 128 -20.72 -10.04 -6.05
C VAL A 128 -22.09 -9.82 -5.44
N GLU A 129 -23.00 -10.79 -5.59
CA GLU A 129 -24.29 -10.76 -4.92
C GLU A 129 -24.14 -11.13 -3.43
N PRO A 130 -24.98 -10.58 -2.52
CA PRO A 130 -24.88 -10.84 -1.09
C PRO A 130 -24.92 -12.33 -0.70
N ALA A 131 -25.66 -13.14 -1.43
CA ALA A 131 -25.75 -14.58 -1.19
C ALA A 131 -24.42 -15.32 -1.42
N GLU A 132 -23.54 -14.78 -2.27
CA GLU A 132 -22.24 -15.37 -2.57
C GLU A 132 -21.24 -15.21 -1.43
N LEU A 133 -21.52 -14.33 -0.45
CA LEU A 133 -20.65 -14.13 0.71
C LEU A 133 -20.75 -15.28 1.72
N LEU A 134 -21.88 -15.98 1.82
CA LEU A 134 -22.05 -17.06 2.78
C LEU A 134 -21.06 -18.22 2.56
N PRO A 135 -20.85 -18.73 1.33
CA PRO A 135 -19.81 -19.73 1.08
C PRO A 135 -18.39 -19.24 1.40
N VAL A 136 -18.11 -17.95 1.19
CA VAL A 136 -16.80 -17.36 1.53
C VAL A 136 -16.59 -17.38 3.03
N ILE A 137 -17.56 -16.91 3.81
CA ILE A 137 -17.53 -16.93 5.28
C ILE A 137 -17.32 -18.36 5.79
N ALA A 138 -18.07 -19.32 5.25
CA ALA A 138 -17.96 -20.73 5.64
C ALA A 138 -16.55 -21.29 5.38
N ALA A 139 -15.96 -21.02 4.19
CA ALA A 139 -14.62 -21.49 3.85
C ALA A 139 -13.53 -20.94 4.76
N TYR A 140 -13.61 -19.66 5.16
CA TYR A 140 -12.65 -19.06 6.09
C TYR A 140 -12.85 -19.53 7.53
N ASN A 141 -14.08 -19.73 7.99
CA ASN A 141 -14.36 -20.31 9.30
C ASN A 141 -13.90 -21.76 9.40
N GLU A 142 -13.98 -22.54 8.32
CA GLU A 142 -13.43 -23.91 8.29
C GLU A 142 -11.89 -23.90 8.37
N ALA A 143 -11.23 -22.94 7.73
CA ALA A 143 -9.77 -22.81 7.79
C ALA A 143 -9.27 -22.35 9.17
N TRP A 144 -10.02 -21.49 9.83
CA TRP A 144 -9.74 -21.01 11.17
C TRP A 144 -10.99 -20.38 11.82
N ASP A 145 -11.40 -20.88 12.96
CA ASP A 145 -12.55 -20.39 13.75
C ASP A 145 -12.19 -19.28 14.75
N GLY A 146 -10.93 -18.84 14.77
CA GLY A 146 -10.41 -17.84 15.72
C GLY A 146 -10.42 -16.39 15.20
N PHE A 147 -11.19 -16.06 14.16
CA PHE A 147 -11.41 -14.67 13.78
C PHE A 147 -12.34 -13.98 14.79
N ASP A 148 -11.93 -12.83 15.34
CA ASP A 148 -12.75 -12.07 16.29
C ASP A 148 -14.01 -11.49 15.63
N ALA A 149 -13.90 -11.15 14.34
CA ALA A 149 -15.03 -10.73 13.51
C ALA A 149 -14.77 -11.03 12.03
N ILE A 150 -15.85 -11.21 11.27
CA ILE A 150 -15.83 -11.29 9.81
C ILE A 150 -16.69 -10.16 9.27
N ILE A 151 -16.07 -9.22 8.56
CA ILE A 151 -16.74 -7.98 8.11
C ILE A 151 -16.65 -7.89 6.59
N PRO A 152 -17.79 -8.01 5.89
CA PRO A 152 -17.86 -7.71 4.46
C PRO A 152 -17.74 -6.21 4.23
N ILE A 153 -16.82 -5.81 3.33
CA ILE A 153 -16.54 -4.39 3.02
C ILE A 153 -16.37 -4.15 1.52
N SER A 154 -16.54 -2.91 1.12
CA SER A 154 -16.03 -2.41 -0.15
C SER A 154 -15.20 -1.15 0.09
N ALA A 155 -13.88 -1.27 -0.02
CA ALA A 155 -12.98 -0.12 0.03
C ALA A 155 -13.23 0.89 -1.12
N HIS A 156 -13.89 0.44 -2.21
CA HIS A 156 -14.23 1.28 -3.35
C HIS A 156 -15.47 2.14 -3.11
N THR A 157 -16.52 1.55 -2.54
CA THR A 157 -17.80 2.25 -2.31
C THR A 157 -17.95 2.83 -0.89
N GLY A 158 -17.08 2.42 0.03
CA GLY A 158 -17.16 2.78 1.45
C GLY A 158 -18.10 1.88 2.27
N SER A 159 -18.76 0.91 1.65
CA SER A 159 -19.68 0.02 2.35
C SER A 159 -18.95 -0.81 3.41
N GLY A 160 -19.53 -0.93 4.62
CA GLY A 160 -18.99 -1.71 5.74
C GLY A 160 -17.83 -1.04 6.48
N LEU A 161 -17.32 0.12 6.03
CA LEU A 161 -16.16 0.77 6.69
C LEU A 161 -16.49 1.32 8.07
N ASP A 162 -17.71 1.83 8.28
CA ASP A 162 -18.13 2.30 9.61
C ASP A 162 -18.25 1.14 10.61
N ASP A 163 -18.71 -0.02 10.16
CA ASP A 163 -18.77 -1.20 11.03
C ASP A 163 -17.38 -1.75 11.32
N LEU A 164 -16.47 -1.71 10.34
CA LEU A 164 -15.07 -2.02 10.56
C LEU A 164 -14.45 -1.08 11.61
N MET A 165 -14.68 0.23 11.52
CA MET A 165 -14.14 1.19 12.49
C MET A 165 -14.71 1.00 13.90
N LYS A 166 -15.99 0.63 14.04
CA LYS A 166 -16.59 0.27 15.33
C LYS A 166 -15.92 -0.96 15.94
N GLU A 167 -15.62 -1.97 15.11
CA GLU A 167 -14.92 -3.17 15.56
C GLU A 167 -13.48 -2.86 15.98
N LEU A 168 -12.75 -2.09 15.18
CA LEU A 168 -11.38 -1.65 15.49
C LEU A 168 -11.27 -0.87 16.81
N ARG A 169 -12.33 -0.15 17.20
CA ARG A 169 -12.35 0.59 18.47
C ARG A 169 -12.13 -0.31 19.69
N LYS A 170 -12.49 -1.59 19.61
CA LYS A 170 -12.34 -2.56 20.72
C LYS A 170 -10.86 -2.88 21.03
N TYR A 171 -9.95 -2.66 20.07
CA TYR A 171 -8.52 -2.94 20.21
C TYR A 171 -7.73 -1.71 20.62
N ALA A 172 -8.38 -0.54 20.68
CA ALA A 172 -7.71 0.69 21.09
C ALA A 172 -7.39 0.65 22.59
N GLN A 173 -6.16 1.00 22.91
CA GLN A 173 -5.64 1.03 24.27
C GLN A 173 -5.40 2.48 24.71
N GLU A 174 -5.52 2.75 26.01
CA GLU A 174 -5.17 4.06 26.55
C GLU A 174 -3.69 4.34 26.32
N GLY A 175 -3.40 5.48 25.68
CA GLY A 175 -2.04 5.83 25.31
C GLY A 175 -1.92 7.24 24.72
N PRO A 176 -0.69 7.78 24.66
CA PRO A 176 -0.45 9.10 24.09
C PRO A 176 -0.66 9.08 22.58
N GLN A 177 -1.04 10.24 22.03
CA GLN A 177 -1.05 10.46 20.59
C GLN A 177 0.36 10.23 20.01
N LEU A 178 0.50 9.37 19.02
CA LEU A 178 1.78 9.00 18.41
C LEU A 178 2.13 9.86 17.20
N PHE A 179 1.14 10.31 16.45
CA PHE A 179 1.32 11.19 15.29
C PHE A 179 0.65 12.53 15.51
N PRO A 180 1.31 13.66 15.16
CA PRO A 180 0.72 14.99 15.29
C PRO A 180 -0.62 15.16 14.58
N ASP A 181 -1.43 16.09 15.02
CA ASP A 181 -2.68 16.47 14.35
C ASP A 181 -2.43 16.87 12.90
N GLY A 182 -3.30 16.38 12.01
CA GLY A 182 -3.21 16.65 10.57
C GLY A 182 -2.19 15.77 9.82
N MET A 183 -1.42 14.94 10.52
CA MET A 183 -0.53 13.99 9.88
C MET A 183 -1.29 12.71 9.49
N THR A 184 -1.35 12.41 8.21
CA THR A 184 -2.08 11.24 7.65
C THR A 184 -1.16 10.07 7.27
N THR A 185 0.15 10.32 7.18
CA THR A 185 1.18 9.32 6.88
C THR A 185 2.54 9.77 7.42
N ASP A 186 3.43 8.83 7.67
CA ASP A 186 4.84 9.07 8.04
C ASP A 186 5.76 9.32 6.85
N GLN A 187 5.23 9.12 5.62
CA GLN A 187 6.06 9.23 4.42
C GLN A 187 6.44 10.68 4.13
N PRO A 188 7.74 10.98 3.91
CA PRO A 188 8.14 12.27 3.38
C PRO A 188 7.47 12.53 2.03
N GLU A 189 7.04 13.78 1.78
CA GLU A 189 6.42 14.20 0.51
C GLU A 189 7.23 13.75 -0.71
N ARG A 190 8.55 13.86 -0.63
CA ARG A 190 9.47 13.38 -1.67
C ARG A 190 9.27 11.89 -2.00
N GLN A 191 9.03 11.05 -1.01
CA GLN A 191 8.78 9.62 -1.20
C GLN A 191 7.42 9.38 -1.85
N VAL A 192 6.39 10.08 -1.39
CA VAL A 192 5.04 10.03 -1.99
C VAL A 192 5.09 10.43 -3.47
N MET A 193 5.87 11.46 -3.84
CA MET A 193 6.08 11.84 -5.23
C MET A 193 6.68 10.71 -6.08
N GLY A 194 7.68 10.01 -5.54
CA GLY A 194 8.27 8.84 -6.21
C GLY A 194 7.25 7.73 -6.43
N GLU A 195 6.43 7.45 -5.42
CA GLU A 195 5.38 6.44 -5.48
C GLU A 195 4.26 6.83 -6.46
N ILE A 196 3.83 8.09 -6.51
CA ILE A 196 2.86 8.59 -7.52
C ILE A 196 3.39 8.33 -8.94
N LEU A 197 4.66 8.63 -9.21
CA LEU A 197 5.25 8.34 -10.52
C LEU A 197 5.31 6.83 -10.80
N ARG A 198 5.66 6.02 -9.78
CA ARG A 198 5.70 4.56 -9.88
C ARG A 198 4.30 3.97 -10.15
N GLU A 199 3.25 4.53 -9.56
CA GLU A 199 1.86 4.14 -9.87
C GLU A 199 1.55 4.32 -11.37
N LYS A 200 1.97 5.44 -11.97
CA LYS A 200 1.70 5.67 -13.41
C LYS A 200 2.49 4.73 -14.31
N LEU A 201 3.70 4.33 -13.89
CA LEU A 201 4.43 3.26 -14.56
C LEU A 201 3.66 1.93 -14.47
N LEU A 202 3.11 1.58 -13.30
CA LEU A 202 2.28 0.39 -13.13
C LEU A 202 1.02 0.43 -14.00
N LEU A 203 0.36 1.58 -14.11
CA LEU A 203 -0.88 1.72 -14.87
C LEU A 203 -0.67 1.76 -16.39
N CYS A 204 0.42 2.38 -16.86
CA CYS A 204 0.65 2.62 -18.29
C CYS A 204 1.49 1.54 -18.98
N LEU A 205 2.22 0.71 -18.24
CA LEU A 205 3.11 -0.31 -18.79
C LEU A 205 2.56 -1.70 -18.48
N ASP A 206 2.91 -2.69 -19.31
CA ASP A 206 2.38 -4.05 -19.18
C ASP A 206 3.47 -5.09 -18.94
N LYS A 207 3.07 -6.32 -18.68
CA LYS A 207 3.90 -7.50 -18.43
C LYS A 207 4.87 -7.25 -17.26
N GLU A 208 6.12 -7.67 -17.41
CA GLU A 208 7.16 -7.56 -16.38
C GLU A 208 7.84 -6.18 -16.29
N ILE A 209 7.58 -5.28 -17.26
CA ILE A 209 8.28 -4.00 -17.34
C ILE A 209 8.05 -3.16 -16.09
N PRO A 210 6.80 -2.90 -15.64
CA PRO A 210 6.56 -2.07 -14.47
C PRO A 210 7.12 -2.67 -13.17
N HIS A 211 7.16 -4.01 -13.06
CA HIS A 211 7.71 -4.69 -11.90
C HIS A 211 9.24 -4.51 -11.79
N GLY A 212 9.93 -4.35 -12.93
CA GLY A 212 11.36 -4.08 -13.02
C GLY A 212 11.73 -2.59 -12.95
N THR A 213 10.80 -1.70 -12.55
CA THR A 213 11.11 -0.27 -12.41
C THR A 213 11.31 0.14 -10.95
N ALA A 214 12.23 1.10 -10.74
CA ALA A 214 12.35 1.87 -9.51
C ALA A 214 12.34 3.36 -9.86
N VAL A 215 11.91 4.19 -8.92
CA VAL A 215 11.86 5.65 -9.06
C VAL A 215 12.69 6.28 -7.96
N GLU A 216 13.56 7.18 -8.33
CA GLU A 216 14.35 8.01 -7.40
C GLU A 216 14.05 9.48 -7.69
N ILE A 217 13.60 10.21 -6.67
CA ILE A 217 13.49 11.66 -6.75
C ILE A 217 14.87 12.26 -6.49
N THR A 218 15.47 12.87 -7.49
CA THR A 218 16.83 13.41 -7.44
C THR A 218 16.85 14.88 -7.02
N LYS A 219 15.75 15.61 -7.29
CA LYS A 219 15.54 16.99 -6.83
C LYS A 219 14.11 17.13 -6.30
N PHE A 220 13.96 17.83 -5.19
CA PHE A 220 12.68 18.25 -4.63
C PHE A 220 12.89 19.59 -3.93
N SER A 221 12.38 20.67 -4.50
CA SER A 221 12.55 22.03 -3.97
C SER A 221 11.39 22.93 -4.35
N GLU A 222 11.01 23.81 -3.46
CA GLU A 222 10.01 24.83 -3.69
C GLU A 222 10.68 26.11 -4.20
N ARG A 223 10.08 26.73 -5.23
CA ARG A 223 10.46 28.06 -5.75
C ARG A 223 9.78 29.14 -4.93
N ASP A 224 10.32 30.37 -4.97
CA ASP A 224 9.69 31.55 -4.37
C ASP A 224 8.24 31.79 -4.87
N SER A 225 7.91 31.28 -6.06
CA SER A 225 6.57 31.34 -6.64
C SER A 225 5.58 30.30 -6.06
N GLY A 226 6.01 29.44 -5.14
CA GLY A 226 5.22 28.31 -4.62
C GLY A 226 5.13 27.10 -5.54
N VAL A 227 5.81 27.12 -6.69
CA VAL A 227 5.90 25.97 -7.61
C VAL A 227 6.93 24.98 -7.08
N ILE A 228 6.60 23.69 -7.08
CA ILE A 228 7.53 22.64 -6.64
C ILE A 228 8.26 22.05 -7.84
N ASP A 229 9.58 22.08 -7.80
CA ASP A 229 10.45 21.41 -8.77
C ASP A 229 10.71 19.97 -8.33
N VAL A 230 10.41 19.03 -9.21
CA VAL A 230 10.63 17.59 -9.01
C VAL A 230 11.42 17.02 -10.18
N ASP A 231 12.62 16.54 -9.90
CA ASP A 231 13.40 15.76 -10.85
C ASP A 231 13.36 14.29 -10.43
N ALA A 232 12.98 13.42 -11.37
CA ALA A 232 12.84 11.99 -11.11
C ALA A 232 13.63 11.14 -12.12
N THR A 233 14.38 10.17 -11.62
CA THR A 233 15.00 9.14 -12.44
C THR A 233 14.22 7.82 -12.31
N ILE A 234 13.76 7.32 -13.45
CA ILE A 234 13.13 6.02 -13.59
C ILE A 234 14.20 5.02 -13.97
N TYR A 235 14.44 4.04 -13.14
CA TYR A 235 15.36 2.93 -13.43
C TYR A 235 14.58 1.74 -13.99
N CYS A 236 15.17 1.04 -14.96
CA CYS A 236 14.66 -0.20 -15.52
C CYS A 236 15.80 -1.20 -15.74
N GLU A 237 15.50 -2.49 -15.85
CA GLU A 237 16.52 -3.53 -15.88
C GLU A 237 17.18 -3.73 -17.25
N LYS A 238 16.52 -3.37 -18.36
CA LYS A 238 16.99 -3.69 -19.72
C LYS A 238 16.85 -2.49 -20.65
N ALA A 239 17.74 -2.38 -21.64
CA ALA A 239 17.67 -1.36 -22.68
C ALA A 239 16.34 -1.42 -23.46
N SER A 240 15.82 -2.63 -23.73
CA SER A 240 14.51 -2.81 -24.35
C SER A 240 13.38 -2.23 -23.50
N HIS A 241 13.42 -2.37 -22.18
CA HIS A 241 12.44 -1.77 -21.25
C HIS A 241 12.52 -0.25 -21.30
N LYS A 242 13.74 0.34 -21.34
CA LYS A 242 13.94 1.79 -21.50
C LYS A 242 13.24 2.31 -22.76
N GLY A 243 13.41 1.62 -23.91
CA GLY A 243 12.75 2.00 -25.15
C GLY A 243 11.22 2.00 -25.04
N ILE A 244 10.62 1.02 -24.33
CA ILE A 244 9.17 0.94 -24.13
C ILE A 244 8.66 2.03 -23.18
N ILE A 245 9.40 2.30 -22.08
CA ILE A 245 9.05 3.37 -21.11
C ILE A 245 9.09 4.74 -21.79
N ILE A 246 10.06 5.00 -22.66
CA ILE A 246 10.14 6.25 -23.42
C ILE A 246 9.05 6.29 -24.49
N GLY A 247 8.85 5.19 -25.21
CA GLY A 247 7.90 5.09 -26.31
C GLY A 247 8.33 5.84 -27.57
N LYS A 248 7.54 5.71 -28.64
CA LYS A 248 7.81 6.40 -29.92
C LYS A 248 7.84 7.90 -29.70
N GLN A 249 8.96 8.55 -30.05
CA GLN A 249 9.17 10.00 -29.88
C GLN A 249 8.90 10.53 -28.46
N GLY A 250 9.08 9.69 -27.43
CA GLY A 250 8.85 10.08 -26.04
C GLY A 250 7.38 10.06 -25.58
N ALA A 251 6.45 9.59 -26.43
CA ALA A 251 5.01 9.68 -26.16
C ALA A 251 4.57 8.96 -24.88
N MET A 252 5.13 7.77 -24.58
CA MET A 252 4.76 7.03 -23.39
C MET A 252 5.27 7.71 -22.12
N LEU A 253 6.53 8.14 -22.10
CA LEU A 253 7.11 8.88 -20.97
C LEU A 253 6.36 10.19 -20.72
N LYS A 254 6.01 10.93 -21.79
CA LYS A 254 5.18 12.15 -21.67
C LYS A 254 3.83 11.86 -21.05
N LYS A 255 3.14 10.77 -21.46
CA LYS A 255 1.86 10.35 -20.88
C LYS A 255 2.02 10.04 -19.38
N ILE A 256 3.01 9.21 -19.01
CA ILE A 256 3.29 8.83 -17.62
C ILE A 256 3.57 10.07 -16.76
N SER A 257 4.48 10.94 -17.22
CA SER A 257 4.86 12.16 -16.49
C SER A 257 3.71 13.15 -16.34
N SER A 258 2.86 13.29 -17.37
CA SER A 258 1.69 14.18 -17.31
C SER A 258 0.66 13.69 -16.29
N LEU A 259 0.36 12.38 -16.26
CA LEU A 259 -0.54 11.79 -15.27
C LEU A 259 0.05 11.89 -13.86
N ALA A 260 1.35 11.62 -13.70
CA ALA A 260 2.02 11.75 -12.42
C ALA A 260 1.98 13.19 -11.90
N ARG A 261 2.31 14.17 -12.74
CA ARG A 261 2.29 15.59 -12.39
C ARG A 261 0.89 16.04 -11.91
N GLN A 262 -0.18 15.61 -12.58
CA GLN A 262 -1.55 15.94 -12.16
C GLN A 262 -1.86 15.43 -10.74
N ASP A 263 -1.48 14.19 -10.43
CA ASP A 263 -1.70 13.62 -9.11
C ASP A 263 -0.77 14.25 -8.06
N MET A 264 0.47 14.59 -8.42
CA MET A 264 1.40 15.32 -7.56
C MET A 264 0.86 16.72 -7.22
N GLU A 265 0.34 17.47 -8.22
CA GLU A 265 -0.30 18.78 -8.02
C GLU A 265 -1.51 18.67 -7.09
N LYS A 266 -2.32 17.61 -7.24
CA LYS A 266 -3.47 17.37 -6.37
C LYS A 266 -3.04 17.04 -4.93
N PHE A 267 -1.99 16.26 -4.76
CA PHE A 267 -1.45 15.89 -3.45
C PHE A 267 -0.84 17.10 -2.73
N MET A 268 -0.03 17.90 -3.44
CA MET A 268 0.65 19.08 -2.86
C MET A 268 -0.24 20.33 -2.74
N GLY A 269 -1.41 20.34 -3.38
CA GLY A 269 -2.26 21.53 -3.44
C GLY A 269 -1.67 22.71 -4.22
N THR A 270 -0.55 22.51 -4.94
CA THR A 270 0.15 23.55 -5.70
C THR A 270 0.68 23.01 -7.03
N LYS A 271 1.21 23.90 -7.88
CA LYS A 271 1.79 23.53 -9.17
C LYS A 271 3.10 22.77 -9.03
N VAL A 272 3.29 21.76 -9.88
CA VAL A 272 4.49 20.92 -9.92
C VAL A 272 5.14 21.02 -11.30
N TYR A 273 6.43 21.32 -11.33
CA TYR A 273 7.28 21.19 -12.50
C TYR A 273 8.02 19.84 -12.40
N LEU A 274 7.68 18.89 -13.26
CA LEU A 274 8.21 17.52 -13.22
C LEU A 274 9.12 17.26 -14.43
N GLU A 275 10.39 16.94 -14.15
CA GLU A 275 11.33 16.39 -15.14
C GLU A 275 11.60 14.92 -14.87
N THR A 276 11.67 14.11 -15.93
CA THR A 276 11.84 12.66 -15.82
C THR A 276 12.91 12.12 -16.75
N TRP A 277 13.78 11.27 -16.23
CA TRP A 277 14.81 10.55 -16.98
C TRP A 277 14.63 9.04 -16.84
N VAL A 278 15.06 8.29 -17.86
CA VAL A 278 15.04 6.82 -17.82
C VAL A 278 16.46 6.30 -17.95
N LYS A 279 16.90 5.53 -16.95
CA LYS A 279 18.23 4.90 -16.89
C LYS A 279 18.11 3.38 -16.81
N VAL A 280 19.05 2.67 -17.41
CA VAL A 280 19.17 1.22 -17.26
C VAL A 280 20.03 0.90 -16.04
N LYS A 281 19.56 0.00 -15.20
CA LYS A 281 20.26 -0.56 -14.04
C LYS A 281 20.01 -2.05 -14.04
N GLU A 282 20.89 -2.82 -14.68
CA GLU A 282 20.71 -4.25 -14.87
C GLU A 282 20.63 -5.01 -13.53
N ASN A 283 19.69 -5.94 -13.45
CA ASN A 283 19.49 -6.83 -12.31
C ASN A 283 19.40 -6.13 -10.94
N TRP A 284 18.90 -4.88 -10.91
CA TRP A 284 18.85 -4.10 -9.66
C TRP A 284 18.00 -4.79 -8.58
N ARG A 285 16.94 -5.52 -8.96
CA ARG A 285 16.07 -6.26 -8.02
C ARG A 285 16.77 -7.41 -7.29
N ASP A 286 17.85 -7.94 -7.86
CA ASP A 286 18.63 -9.05 -7.30
C ASP A 286 19.86 -8.58 -6.54
N ASN A 287 20.17 -7.28 -6.58
CA ASN A 287 21.30 -6.68 -5.91
C ASN A 287 20.85 -5.93 -4.65
N VAL A 288 21.19 -6.49 -3.48
CA VAL A 288 20.81 -5.94 -2.16
C VAL A 288 21.25 -4.48 -1.99
N ASN A 289 22.41 -4.09 -2.51
CA ASN A 289 22.91 -2.71 -2.40
C ASN A 289 22.04 -1.74 -3.21
N TYR A 290 21.59 -2.14 -4.41
CA TYR A 290 20.68 -1.32 -5.21
C TYR A 290 19.28 -1.29 -4.59
N VAL A 291 18.78 -2.42 -4.10
CA VAL A 291 17.50 -2.48 -3.36
C VAL A 291 17.54 -1.48 -2.20
N ARG A 292 18.59 -1.49 -1.38
CA ARG A 292 18.76 -0.53 -0.28
C ARG A 292 18.89 0.93 -0.75
N SER A 293 19.63 1.19 -1.83
CA SER A 293 19.83 2.55 -2.35
C SER A 293 18.54 3.18 -2.89
N PHE A 294 17.57 2.38 -3.33
CA PHE A 294 16.25 2.84 -3.75
C PHE A 294 15.25 2.98 -2.60
N GLY A 295 15.71 2.90 -1.35
CA GLY A 295 14.87 3.09 -0.16
C GLY A 295 14.18 1.81 0.34
N TYR A 296 14.48 0.64 -0.23
CA TYR A 296 13.99 -0.65 0.23
C TYR A 296 14.99 -1.25 1.23
N ARG A 297 14.92 -0.80 2.48
CA ARG A 297 15.83 -1.21 3.56
C ARG A 297 15.06 -1.50 4.83
N ASP A 298 15.54 -2.48 5.59
CA ASP A 298 15.07 -2.75 6.95
C ASP A 298 15.40 -1.50 7.81
N GLU A 299 14.42 -0.97 8.52
CA GLU A 299 14.62 0.07 9.54
C GLU A 299 15.10 -0.54 10.84
#